data_db80a0acc3f0ea79aaac161a7acb1e04
#
_entry.id   db80a0acc3f0ea79aaac161a7acb1e04
#
_cell.length_a   1.000
_cell.length_b   1.000
_cell.length_c   1.000
_cell.angle_alpha   90.00
_cell.angle_beta   90.00
_cell.angle_gamma   90.00
#
_symmetry.space_group_name_H-M   'P 1'
#
loop_
_entity.id
_entity.type
_entity.pdbx_description
1 polymer ?
#
loop_
_entity_poly.entity_id
_entity_poly.type
_entity_poly.pdbx_seq_one_letter_code
_entity_poly.pdbx_strand_id
1 'polypeptide(L)'
;MTEPWCVLLASREDPKRPRLAVPGHGTAQRPALNNHDPLATAMHRATAVTSLDQIAAVIAAPADDCREGSLRELGIRNLFVQPKHQGTAYEVLLALLLLENRISASTPVLFLPADCVVSDEIVMTNSLASMAEWIVDDPEPVYLLGAVPQGPHDQLGYIVPWHDVLLTPIGVYEFVERPDVHRARKLISAGGLWNTFIFGGSLASLLRLFRPRFDAAIADLRAALRSDHIALKLVRAYNNLTPVDFSQDLLARQTDNLKVLPLLRCGWWPLKPPTSMPLTRPGAPQRKAEAAPGLSS
;
A
#
# COMPACT_ATOMS: atom_id res chain seq x y z
N MET A 1 -19.05 16.59 6.27
CA MET A 1 -17.68 16.02 6.40
C MET A 1 -17.06 16.06 5.03
N THR A 2 -15.80 16.45 4.90
CA THR A 2 -15.09 16.46 3.61
C THR A 2 -14.81 15.02 3.21
N GLU A 3 -15.34 14.59 2.06
CA GLU A 3 -15.03 13.25 1.52
C GLU A 3 -13.53 13.09 1.28
N PRO A 4 -12.91 11.95 1.61
CA PRO A 4 -11.50 11.71 1.35
C PRO A 4 -11.24 11.50 -0.13
N TRP A 5 -10.03 11.78 -0.58
CA TRP A 5 -9.52 11.29 -1.86
C TRP A 5 -8.87 9.92 -1.69
N CYS A 6 -9.14 9.01 -2.61
CA CYS A 6 -8.47 7.72 -2.69
C CYS A 6 -7.55 7.67 -3.91
N VAL A 7 -6.30 7.32 -3.69
CA VAL A 7 -5.30 7.16 -4.75
C VAL A 7 -4.91 5.69 -4.85
N LEU A 8 -5.24 5.05 -5.97
CA LEU A 8 -4.83 3.68 -6.25
C LEU A 8 -3.39 3.67 -6.77
N LEU A 9 -2.50 2.98 -6.07
CA LEU A 9 -1.14 2.75 -6.50
C LEU A 9 -1.14 1.56 -7.45
N ALA A 10 -1.20 1.84 -8.74
CA ALA A 10 -1.42 0.87 -9.78
C ALA A 10 -0.20 0.65 -10.69
N SER A 11 0.95 1.26 -10.38
CA SER A 11 2.21 0.99 -11.08
C SER A 11 2.63 -0.46 -10.85
N ARG A 12 3.07 -1.14 -11.91
CA ARG A 12 3.76 -2.41 -11.75
C ARG A 12 5.19 -2.14 -11.31
N GLU A 13 5.67 -2.85 -10.30
CA GLU A 13 7.11 -2.95 -10.10
C GLU A 13 7.77 -3.51 -11.36
N ASP A 14 8.98 -3.05 -11.64
CA ASP A 14 9.83 -3.33 -12.80
C ASP A 14 9.47 -4.62 -13.58
N PRO A 15 9.07 -4.53 -14.86
CA PRO A 15 8.76 -5.70 -15.68
C PRO A 15 9.95 -6.67 -15.85
N LYS A 16 11.18 -6.24 -15.49
CA LYS A 16 12.39 -7.07 -15.49
C LYS A 16 12.55 -7.92 -14.22
N ARG A 17 11.77 -7.69 -13.15
CA ARG A 17 11.73 -8.65 -12.05
C ARG A 17 10.93 -9.85 -12.51
N PRO A 18 11.52 -11.05 -12.60
CA PRO A 18 10.81 -12.23 -13.04
C PRO A 18 9.60 -12.40 -12.10
N ARG A 19 8.41 -12.62 -12.68
CA ARG A 19 7.33 -13.25 -11.94
C ARG A 19 7.95 -14.50 -11.35
N LEU A 20 8.13 -14.56 -10.04
CA LEU A 20 8.59 -15.78 -9.38
C LEU A 20 7.56 -16.84 -9.74
N ALA A 21 7.92 -17.67 -10.74
CA ALA A 21 7.22 -18.89 -11.03
C ALA A 21 7.24 -19.68 -9.72
N VAL A 22 6.07 -20.01 -9.19
CA VAL A 22 5.95 -20.94 -8.08
C VAL A 22 6.66 -22.21 -8.52
N PRO A 23 7.75 -22.65 -7.88
CA PRO A 23 8.43 -23.86 -8.28
C PRO A 23 7.46 -25.03 -8.09
N GLY A 24 7.11 -25.72 -9.16
CA GLY A 24 6.59 -27.06 -9.06
C GLY A 24 5.13 -27.32 -9.39
N HIS A 25 4.43 -26.52 -10.18
CA HIS A 25 3.21 -27.01 -10.82
C HIS A 25 3.12 -26.53 -12.27
N GLY A 26 3.24 -27.47 -13.19
CA GLY A 26 2.85 -27.30 -14.56
C GLY A 26 1.41 -26.80 -14.64
N THR A 27 1.10 -25.96 -15.64
CA THR A 27 -0.22 -25.44 -16.07
C THR A 27 -1.41 -25.63 -15.11
N ALA A 28 -1.19 -25.55 -13.81
CA ALA A 28 -2.20 -25.73 -12.81
C ALA A 28 -2.77 -24.36 -12.45
N GLN A 29 -4.04 -24.22 -12.81
CA GLN A 29 -5.04 -23.35 -12.27
C GLN A 29 -4.54 -22.54 -11.05
N ARG A 30 -4.57 -21.19 -11.19
CA ARG A 30 -4.62 -20.28 -10.04
C ARG A 30 -5.53 -20.92 -9.00
N PRO A 31 -5.11 -21.04 -7.71
CA PRO A 31 -6.07 -21.40 -6.69
C PRO A 31 -7.23 -20.43 -6.85
N ALA A 32 -8.45 -20.94 -6.79
CA ALA A 32 -9.67 -20.15 -6.85
C ALA A 32 -9.75 -19.22 -5.62
N LEU A 33 -8.94 -18.18 -5.60
CA LEU A 33 -9.29 -16.88 -5.09
C LEU A 33 -10.30 -16.40 -6.12
N ASN A 34 -11.57 -16.42 -5.74
CA ASN A 34 -12.72 -15.99 -6.52
C ASN A 34 -12.26 -14.95 -7.52
N ASN A 35 -12.57 -15.09 -8.79
CA ASN A 35 -12.21 -14.36 -10.00
C ASN A 35 -12.12 -12.81 -9.89
N HIS A 36 -11.62 -12.27 -8.78
CA HIS A 36 -11.53 -10.84 -8.53
C HIS A 36 -10.21 -10.33 -9.08
N ASP A 37 -10.30 -9.49 -10.10
CA ASP A 37 -9.20 -8.64 -10.52
C ASP A 37 -8.75 -7.79 -9.31
N PRO A 38 -7.47 -7.83 -8.91
CA PRO A 38 -6.97 -7.04 -7.79
C PRO A 38 -7.25 -5.54 -7.91
N LEU A 39 -7.26 -5.05 -9.14
CA LEU A 39 -7.57 -3.65 -9.43
C LEU A 39 -9.04 -3.34 -9.18
N ALA A 40 -9.96 -4.21 -9.62
CA ALA A 40 -11.38 -4.09 -9.33
C ALA A 40 -11.66 -4.17 -7.82
N THR A 41 -10.92 -5.01 -7.08
CA THR A 41 -11.01 -5.09 -5.63
C THR A 41 -10.54 -3.80 -4.95
N ALA A 42 -9.40 -3.24 -5.37
CA ALA A 42 -8.91 -1.96 -4.84
C ALA A 42 -9.91 -0.82 -5.13
N MET A 43 -10.51 -0.84 -6.32
CA MET A 43 -11.56 0.10 -6.71
C MET A 43 -12.80 -0.03 -5.83
N HIS A 44 -13.26 -1.25 -5.55
CA HIS A 44 -14.39 -1.51 -4.65
C HIS A 44 -14.11 -0.94 -3.24
N ARG A 45 -12.90 -1.14 -2.70
CA ARG A 45 -12.49 -0.55 -1.41
C ARG A 45 -12.53 0.97 -1.42
N ALA A 46 -12.03 1.58 -2.50
CA ALA A 46 -12.06 3.04 -2.64
C ALA A 46 -13.49 3.58 -2.71
N THR A 47 -14.37 2.95 -3.50
CA THR A 47 -15.78 3.38 -3.62
C THR A 47 -16.61 3.17 -2.36
N ALA A 48 -16.14 2.37 -1.41
CA ALA A 48 -16.79 2.21 -0.11
C ALA A 48 -16.57 3.42 0.82
N VAL A 49 -15.59 4.28 0.55
CA VAL A 49 -15.24 5.42 1.41
C VAL A 49 -15.30 6.77 0.71
N THR A 50 -15.40 6.79 -0.63
CA THR A 50 -15.48 8.06 -1.39
C THR A 50 -16.21 7.89 -2.72
N SER A 51 -16.60 8.99 -3.34
CA SER A 51 -17.22 9.02 -4.67
C SER A 51 -16.20 8.78 -5.79
N LEU A 52 -16.66 8.30 -6.96
CA LEU A 52 -15.82 8.04 -8.13
C LEU A 52 -14.98 9.24 -8.58
N ASP A 53 -15.54 10.42 -8.46
CA ASP A 53 -14.87 11.67 -8.88
C ASP A 53 -13.68 12.03 -7.98
N GLN A 54 -13.61 11.44 -6.78
CA GLN A 54 -12.51 11.60 -5.82
C GLN A 54 -11.56 10.38 -5.79
N ILE A 55 -11.66 9.50 -6.77
CA ILE A 55 -10.71 8.41 -6.96
C ILE A 55 -9.73 8.79 -8.07
N ALA A 56 -8.45 8.64 -7.76
CA ALA A 56 -7.36 8.74 -8.71
C ALA A 56 -6.58 7.43 -8.78
N ALA A 57 -5.88 7.20 -9.87
CA ALA A 57 -4.91 6.12 -9.97
C ALA A 57 -3.57 6.63 -10.51
N VAL A 58 -2.48 6.08 -10.02
CA VAL A 58 -1.13 6.35 -10.51
C VAL A 58 -0.59 5.11 -11.21
N ILE A 59 -0.08 5.31 -12.42
CA ILE A 59 0.62 4.28 -13.21
C ILE A 59 1.97 4.82 -13.69
N ALA A 60 2.91 3.94 -14.05
CA ALA A 60 4.20 4.32 -14.61
C ALA A 60 4.28 3.96 -16.10
N ALA A 61 4.87 4.85 -16.90
CA ALA A 61 5.18 4.57 -18.31
C ALA A 61 6.46 3.68 -18.42
N PRO A 62 6.59 2.85 -19.47
CA PRO A 62 5.55 2.63 -20.46
C PRO A 62 4.32 2.00 -19.82
N ALA A 63 3.19 2.67 -19.94
CA ALA A 63 1.95 2.13 -19.43
C ALA A 63 1.65 0.83 -20.18
N ASP A 64 1.30 -0.21 -19.42
CA ASP A 64 0.65 -1.37 -20.00
C ASP A 64 -0.73 -0.88 -20.47
N ASP A 65 -0.93 -0.74 -21.80
CA ASP A 65 -2.17 -0.24 -22.38
C ASP A 65 -3.40 -0.97 -21.84
N CYS A 66 -3.24 -2.26 -21.52
CA CYS A 66 -4.27 -3.05 -20.86
C CYS A 66 -4.64 -2.49 -19.47
N ARG A 67 -3.67 -1.97 -18.70
CA ARG A 67 -3.94 -1.48 -17.34
C ARG A 67 -4.59 -0.11 -17.34
N GLU A 68 -4.16 0.77 -18.24
CA GLU A 68 -4.85 2.05 -18.46
C GLU A 68 -6.29 1.83 -18.92
N GLY A 69 -6.51 0.92 -19.88
CA GLY A 69 -7.83 0.52 -20.36
C GLY A 69 -8.71 0.03 -19.22
N SER A 70 -8.21 -0.92 -18.40
CA SER A 70 -8.96 -1.46 -17.24
C SER A 70 -9.32 -0.38 -16.23
N LEU A 71 -8.44 0.57 -15.94
CA LEU A 71 -8.72 1.68 -15.02
C LEU A 71 -9.82 2.61 -15.56
N ARG A 72 -9.80 2.89 -16.86
CA ARG A 72 -10.83 3.70 -17.53
C ARG A 72 -12.18 2.98 -17.60
N GLU A 73 -12.18 1.66 -17.86
CA GLU A 73 -13.38 0.81 -17.82
C GLU A 73 -14.01 0.78 -16.42
N LEU A 74 -13.19 0.81 -15.36
CA LEU A 74 -13.65 0.95 -13.98
C LEU A 74 -14.16 2.37 -13.63
N GLY A 75 -14.14 3.32 -14.58
CA GLY A 75 -14.66 4.67 -14.41
C GLY A 75 -13.68 5.67 -13.83
N ILE A 76 -12.39 5.32 -13.67
CA ILE A 76 -11.38 6.27 -13.17
C ILE A 76 -11.06 7.33 -14.22
N ARG A 77 -11.38 8.58 -13.88
CA ARG A 77 -11.12 9.77 -14.71
C ARG A 77 -9.79 10.44 -14.35
N ASN A 78 -9.39 10.36 -13.08
CA ASN A 78 -8.16 10.98 -12.57
C ASN A 78 -7.02 9.98 -12.68
N LEU A 79 -6.49 9.79 -13.90
CA LEU A 79 -5.35 8.92 -14.15
C LEU A 79 -4.06 9.72 -14.23
N PHE A 80 -3.11 9.44 -13.35
CA PHE A 80 -1.83 10.10 -13.25
C PHE A 80 -0.73 9.17 -13.79
N VAL A 81 -0.03 9.62 -14.83
CA VAL A 81 1.00 8.80 -15.48
C VAL A 81 2.38 9.35 -15.15
N GLN A 82 3.19 8.54 -14.44
CA GLN A 82 4.61 8.84 -14.28
C GLN A 82 5.32 8.58 -15.61
N PRO A 83 6.17 9.49 -16.10
CA PRO A 83 6.93 9.26 -17.35
C PRO A 83 7.89 8.08 -17.28
N LYS A 84 8.34 7.74 -16.06
CA LYS A 84 9.28 6.66 -15.77
C LYS A 84 9.10 6.23 -14.32
N HIS A 85 9.23 4.94 -14.05
CA HIS A 85 9.25 4.45 -12.66
C HIS A 85 10.55 4.86 -11.96
N GLN A 86 10.44 5.69 -10.92
CA GLN A 86 11.56 6.17 -10.09
C GLN A 86 11.34 5.85 -8.59
N GLY A 87 10.69 4.73 -8.33
CA GLY A 87 10.36 4.27 -6.98
C GLY A 87 9.01 4.79 -6.47
N THR A 88 8.54 4.16 -5.42
CA THR A 88 7.22 4.41 -4.83
C THR A 88 7.07 5.81 -4.23
N ALA A 89 8.18 6.44 -3.80
CA ALA A 89 8.13 7.80 -3.27
C ALA A 89 7.65 8.81 -4.32
N TYR A 90 8.15 8.73 -5.55
CA TYR A 90 7.73 9.67 -6.60
C TYR A 90 6.34 9.35 -7.17
N GLU A 91 5.87 8.13 -7.05
CA GLU A 91 4.49 7.76 -7.35
C GLU A 91 3.52 8.50 -6.41
N VAL A 92 3.79 8.42 -5.11
CA VAL A 92 3.04 9.15 -4.08
C VAL A 92 3.17 10.67 -4.28
N LEU A 93 4.40 11.18 -4.46
CA LEU A 93 4.64 12.63 -4.61
C LEU A 93 3.91 13.21 -5.82
N LEU A 94 3.93 12.54 -6.98
CA LEU A 94 3.24 13.01 -8.19
C LEU A 94 1.74 13.16 -7.94
N ALA A 95 1.12 12.14 -7.31
CA ALA A 95 -0.30 12.20 -6.96
C ALA A 95 -0.60 13.39 -6.05
N LEU A 96 0.19 13.61 -5.00
CA LEU A 96 0.00 14.71 -4.06
C LEU A 96 0.12 16.08 -4.77
N LEU A 97 1.12 16.25 -5.64
CA LEU A 97 1.31 17.52 -6.37
C LEU A 97 0.20 17.79 -7.39
N LEU A 98 -0.38 16.75 -7.99
CA LEU A 98 -1.53 16.89 -8.89
C LEU A 98 -2.82 17.22 -8.13
N LEU A 99 -2.96 16.71 -6.91
CA LEU A 99 -4.09 17.02 -6.04
C LEU A 99 -3.95 18.40 -5.37
N GLU A 100 -2.73 18.88 -5.12
CA GLU A 100 -2.46 20.14 -4.40
C GLU A 100 -3.19 21.36 -4.97
N ASN A 101 -3.44 21.39 -6.28
CA ASN A 101 -4.18 22.49 -6.94
C ASN A 101 -5.69 22.25 -6.98
N ARG A 102 -6.19 21.14 -6.45
CA ARG A 102 -7.59 20.72 -6.56
C ARG A 102 -8.31 20.63 -5.22
N ILE A 103 -7.57 20.42 -4.14
CA ILE A 103 -8.12 20.14 -2.83
C ILE A 103 -7.46 20.99 -1.74
N SER A 104 -8.12 21.10 -0.59
CA SER A 104 -7.60 21.81 0.58
C SER A 104 -6.42 21.05 1.20
N ALA A 105 -5.51 21.78 1.85
CA ALA A 105 -4.37 21.20 2.59
C ALA A 105 -4.80 20.24 3.70
N SER A 106 -5.98 20.41 4.28
CA SER A 106 -6.57 19.57 5.33
C SER A 106 -7.37 18.38 4.79
N THR A 107 -7.60 18.28 3.46
CA THR A 107 -8.37 17.18 2.86
C THR A 107 -7.67 15.84 3.11
N PRO A 108 -8.38 14.80 3.63
CA PRO A 108 -7.85 13.46 3.75
C PRO A 108 -7.52 12.86 2.38
N VAL A 109 -6.35 12.25 2.28
CA VAL A 109 -5.92 11.49 1.09
C VAL A 109 -5.48 10.10 1.55
N LEU A 110 -6.11 9.07 1.00
CA LEU A 110 -5.81 7.67 1.28
C LEU A 110 -5.10 7.05 0.08
N PHE A 111 -4.05 6.28 0.32
CA PHE A 111 -3.33 5.53 -0.69
C PHE A 111 -3.57 4.03 -0.51
N LEU A 112 -3.99 3.37 -1.59
CA LEU A 112 -4.34 1.95 -1.60
C LEU A 112 -3.53 1.22 -2.68
N PRO A 113 -2.75 0.19 -2.32
CA PRO A 113 -2.11 -0.67 -3.30
C PRO A 113 -3.15 -1.54 -4.02
N ALA A 114 -2.94 -1.78 -5.32
CA ALA A 114 -3.81 -2.61 -6.13
C ALA A 114 -3.41 -4.10 -6.11
N ASP A 115 -2.57 -4.54 -5.17
CA ASP A 115 -1.94 -5.86 -5.18
C ASP A 115 -1.99 -6.60 -3.83
N CYS A 116 -3.02 -6.36 -3.03
CA CYS A 116 -3.24 -7.09 -1.80
C CYS A 116 -4.63 -7.76 -1.76
N VAL A 117 -4.72 -8.86 -1.02
CA VAL A 117 -5.96 -9.58 -0.76
C VAL A 117 -6.25 -9.60 0.73
N VAL A 118 -7.55 -9.63 1.07
CA VAL A 118 -8.02 -9.81 2.44
C VAL A 118 -9.10 -10.88 2.45
N SER A 119 -9.33 -11.51 3.60
CA SER A 119 -10.42 -12.47 3.76
C SER A 119 -11.72 -11.80 4.21
N ASP A 120 -11.64 -10.60 4.77
CA ASP A 120 -12.79 -9.83 5.25
C ASP A 120 -12.73 -8.39 4.71
N GLU A 121 -13.48 -8.15 3.63
CA GLU A 121 -13.57 -6.82 3.00
C GLU A 121 -14.35 -5.81 3.84
N ILE A 122 -15.27 -6.28 4.71
CA ILE A 122 -16.03 -5.38 5.60
C ILE A 122 -15.08 -4.77 6.64
N VAL A 123 -14.20 -5.58 7.22
CA VAL A 123 -13.18 -5.09 8.15
C VAL A 123 -12.23 -4.12 7.45
N MET A 124 -11.83 -4.41 6.21
CA MET A 124 -10.97 -3.52 5.44
C MET A 124 -11.64 -2.17 5.16
N THR A 125 -12.86 -2.17 4.64
CA THR A 125 -13.57 -0.93 4.29
C THR A 125 -13.90 -0.08 5.52
N ASN A 126 -14.29 -0.72 6.63
CA ASN A 126 -14.48 -0.02 7.91
C ASN A 126 -13.17 0.60 8.42
N SER A 127 -12.04 -0.09 8.26
CA SER A 127 -10.73 0.46 8.66
C SER A 127 -10.31 1.65 7.82
N LEU A 128 -10.65 1.65 6.52
CA LEU A 128 -10.41 2.80 5.64
C LEU A 128 -11.29 4.00 6.03
N ALA A 129 -12.57 3.75 6.33
CA ALA A 129 -13.48 4.80 6.81
C ALA A 129 -12.99 5.41 8.13
N SER A 130 -12.62 4.56 9.10
CA SER A 130 -12.05 5.03 10.37
C SER A 130 -10.76 5.81 10.18
N MET A 131 -9.89 5.39 9.24
CA MET A 131 -8.66 6.15 8.92
C MET A 131 -9.02 7.56 8.41
N ALA A 132 -10.02 7.69 7.53
CA ALA A 132 -10.44 8.99 7.03
C ALA A 132 -10.97 9.89 8.16
N GLU A 133 -11.74 9.34 9.10
CA GLU A 133 -12.23 10.05 10.28
C GLU A 133 -11.07 10.52 11.18
N TRP A 134 -10.12 9.64 11.49
CA TRP A 134 -8.93 9.99 12.28
C TRP A 134 -8.09 11.11 11.64
N ILE A 135 -7.98 11.13 10.31
CA ILE A 135 -7.26 12.21 9.59
C ILE A 135 -7.99 13.55 9.74
N VAL A 136 -9.32 13.54 9.79
CA VAL A 136 -10.10 14.76 10.01
C VAL A 136 -9.94 15.26 11.45
N ASP A 137 -9.96 14.36 12.43
CA ASP A 137 -9.88 14.69 13.85
C ASP A 137 -8.47 15.12 14.27
N ASP A 138 -7.44 14.49 13.72
CA ASP A 138 -6.02 14.83 13.95
C ASP A 138 -5.26 14.79 12.62
N PRO A 139 -5.17 15.92 11.90
CA PRO A 139 -4.60 16.00 10.54
C PRO A 139 -3.07 16.02 10.51
N GLU A 140 -2.40 16.08 11.65
CA GLU A 140 -0.93 16.21 11.72
C GLU A 140 -0.18 14.92 11.38
N PRO A 141 -0.54 13.72 11.91
CA PRO A 141 0.17 12.50 11.58
C PRO A 141 -0.18 11.94 10.19
N VAL A 142 0.68 11.05 9.71
CA VAL A 142 0.34 10.10 8.66
C VAL A 142 -0.05 8.77 9.30
N TYR A 143 -1.18 8.23 8.89
CA TYR A 143 -1.77 7.00 9.42
C TYR A 143 -1.43 5.82 8.51
N LEU A 144 -0.98 4.73 9.11
CA LEU A 144 -0.66 3.48 8.44
C LEU A 144 -1.65 2.40 8.85
N LEU A 145 -2.06 1.51 7.95
CA LEU A 145 -2.72 0.26 8.33
C LEU A 145 -1.68 -0.84 8.48
N GLY A 146 -1.64 -1.45 9.65
CA GLY A 146 -0.74 -2.55 9.95
C GLY A 146 -1.48 -3.88 10.07
N ALA A 147 -1.09 -4.91 9.30
CA ALA A 147 -1.67 -6.23 9.40
C ALA A 147 -0.99 -7.08 10.46
N VAL A 148 -1.75 -7.89 11.19
CA VAL A 148 -1.20 -8.82 12.19
C VAL A 148 -0.38 -9.90 11.47
N PRO A 149 0.92 -10.05 11.79
CA PRO A 149 1.77 -11.04 11.13
C PRO A 149 1.35 -12.48 11.42
N GLN A 150 1.35 -13.31 10.38
CA GLN A 150 1.12 -14.76 10.50
C GLN A 150 2.44 -15.55 10.58
N GLY A 151 3.57 -14.85 10.48
CA GLY A 151 4.92 -15.40 10.55
C GLY A 151 5.96 -14.40 10.07
N PRO A 152 7.25 -14.73 10.15
CA PRO A 152 8.30 -13.85 9.67
C PRO A 152 8.29 -13.79 8.14
N HIS A 153 8.40 -12.59 7.58
CA HIS A 153 8.38 -12.31 6.14
C HIS A 153 9.48 -11.29 5.81
N ASP A 154 10.41 -11.67 4.95
CA ASP A 154 11.60 -10.89 4.60
C ASP A 154 11.37 -9.85 3.48
N GLN A 155 10.20 -9.88 2.82
CA GLN A 155 9.86 -8.95 1.74
C GLN A 155 8.87 -7.86 2.16
N LEU A 156 8.43 -7.86 3.42
CA LEU A 156 7.50 -6.87 3.96
C LEU A 156 8.19 -5.93 4.94
N GLY A 157 7.68 -4.69 5.02
CA GLY A 157 7.99 -3.77 6.11
C GLY A 157 7.28 -4.16 7.40
N TYR A 158 7.85 -3.75 8.52
CA TYR A 158 7.31 -3.95 9.87
C TYR A 158 7.14 -2.62 10.57
N ILE A 159 5.99 -2.45 11.22
CA ILE A 159 5.62 -1.28 12.01
C ILE A 159 5.52 -1.72 13.45
N VAL A 160 6.40 -1.22 14.32
CA VAL A 160 6.35 -1.50 15.77
C VAL A 160 5.70 -0.30 16.45
N PRO A 161 4.54 -0.47 17.09
CA PRO A 161 3.89 0.61 17.85
C PRO A 161 4.59 0.85 19.19
N TRP A 162 4.36 2.02 19.81
CA TRP A 162 4.88 2.34 21.15
C TRP A 162 4.36 1.41 22.26
N HIS A 163 3.17 0.86 22.09
CA HIS A 163 2.54 -0.12 23.00
C HIS A 163 1.48 -0.91 22.24
N ASP A 164 0.85 -1.86 22.93
CA ASP A 164 -0.18 -2.69 22.32
C ASP A 164 -1.29 -1.86 21.69
N VAL A 165 -1.56 -2.14 20.44
CA VAL A 165 -2.57 -1.45 19.64
C VAL A 165 -3.91 -2.13 19.85
N LEU A 166 -4.88 -1.42 20.42
CA LEU A 166 -6.23 -1.94 20.61
C LEU A 166 -7.17 -1.45 19.49
N LEU A 167 -7.71 -0.24 19.64
CA LEU A 167 -8.74 0.30 18.72
C LEU A 167 -8.44 1.72 18.25
N THR A 168 -7.42 2.37 18.80
CA THR A 168 -7.05 3.75 18.48
C THR A 168 -5.70 3.79 17.77
N PRO A 169 -5.47 4.76 16.89
CA PRO A 169 -4.16 4.93 16.28
C PRO A 169 -3.09 5.23 17.31
N ILE A 170 -1.99 4.50 17.28
CA ILE A 170 -0.85 4.64 18.18
C ILE A 170 0.38 5.09 17.40
N GLY A 171 1.24 5.91 18.04
CA GLY A 171 2.51 6.34 17.49
C GLY A 171 3.42 5.15 17.14
N VAL A 172 4.22 5.31 16.11
CA VAL A 172 5.16 4.29 15.63
C VAL A 172 6.49 4.46 16.36
N TYR A 173 6.92 3.40 17.07
CA TYR A 173 8.23 3.34 17.71
C TYR A 173 9.36 3.06 16.71
N GLU A 174 9.16 2.07 15.84
CA GLU A 174 10.15 1.64 14.86
C GLU A 174 9.46 1.22 13.55
N PHE A 175 10.05 1.57 12.43
CA PHE A 175 9.66 1.06 11.12
C PHE A 175 10.89 0.40 10.46
N VAL A 176 10.76 -0.87 10.06
CA VAL A 176 11.85 -1.62 9.44
C VAL A 176 11.38 -2.19 8.11
N GLU A 177 11.97 -1.75 7.01
CA GLU A 177 11.66 -2.26 5.68
C GLU A 177 12.51 -3.49 5.37
N ARG A 178 11.88 -4.59 4.98
CA ARG A 178 12.49 -5.84 4.53
C ARG A 178 13.61 -6.36 5.44
N PRO A 179 13.32 -6.64 6.72
CA PRO A 179 14.29 -7.23 7.64
C PRO A 179 14.63 -8.66 7.21
N ASP A 180 15.78 -9.15 7.63
CA ASP A 180 16.02 -10.59 7.57
C ASP A 180 15.03 -11.36 8.48
N VAL A 181 14.93 -12.69 8.26
CA VAL A 181 13.98 -13.55 8.98
C VAL A 181 14.20 -13.52 10.50
N HIS A 182 15.46 -13.39 10.96
CA HIS A 182 15.77 -13.33 12.39
C HIS A 182 15.28 -12.01 13.01
N ARG A 183 15.54 -10.89 12.36
CA ARG A 183 15.04 -9.58 12.77
C ARG A 183 13.50 -9.53 12.71
N ALA A 184 12.88 -10.09 11.66
CA ALA A 184 11.43 -10.19 11.51
C ALA A 184 10.77 -10.90 12.70
N ARG A 185 11.35 -12.02 13.18
CA ARG A 185 10.86 -12.72 14.38
C ARG A 185 10.91 -11.83 15.62
N LYS A 186 12.00 -11.07 15.81
CA LYS A 186 12.13 -10.13 16.95
C LYS A 186 11.09 -9.03 16.87
N LEU A 187 10.85 -8.47 15.68
CA LEU A 187 9.84 -7.43 15.48
C LEU A 187 8.43 -7.94 15.79
N ILE A 188 8.09 -9.17 15.36
CA ILE A 188 6.80 -9.80 15.70
C ILE A 188 6.68 -9.98 17.22
N SER A 189 7.73 -10.46 17.89
CA SER A 189 7.71 -10.63 19.36
C SER A 189 7.57 -9.30 20.11
N ALA A 190 7.94 -8.19 19.49
CA ALA A 190 7.76 -6.83 20.00
C ALA A 190 6.39 -6.20 19.63
N GLY A 191 5.42 -7.00 19.18
CA GLY A 191 4.10 -6.49 18.77
C GLY A 191 4.08 -5.84 17.37
N GLY A 192 5.12 -6.05 16.57
CA GLY A 192 5.22 -5.48 15.22
C GLY A 192 4.14 -6.00 14.27
N LEU A 193 3.60 -5.08 13.47
CA LEU A 193 2.61 -5.33 12.43
C LEU A 193 3.28 -5.31 11.05
N TRP A 194 2.75 -6.06 10.09
CA TRP A 194 3.18 -5.92 8.69
C TRP A 194 2.70 -4.59 8.10
N ASN A 195 3.57 -3.90 7.40
CA ASN A 195 3.19 -2.75 6.58
C ASN A 195 2.36 -3.22 5.38
N THR A 196 1.10 -2.80 5.31
CA THR A 196 0.19 -3.13 4.22
C THR A 196 0.37 -2.24 3.01
N PHE A 197 1.16 -1.19 3.13
CA PHE A 197 1.26 -0.09 2.17
C PHE A 197 -0.07 0.65 1.94
N ILE A 198 -1.06 0.47 2.85
CA ILE A 198 -2.26 1.29 2.93
C ILE A 198 -1.99 2.37 3.96
N PHE A 199 -2.05 3.62 3.55
CA PHE A 199 -1.76 4.77 4.40
C PHE A 199 -2.56 5.98 3.98
N GLY A 200 -2.66 6.96 4.87
CA GLY A 200 -3.33 8.21 4.58
C GLY A 200 -2.91 9.33 5.52
N GLY A 201 -3.29 10.52 5.16
CA GLY A 201 -3.04 11.73 5.95
C GLY A 201 -3.75 12.91 5.34
N SER A 202 -3.68 14.08 5.98
CA SER A 202 -4.02 15.31 5.28
C SER A 202 -3.06 15.54 4.12
N LEU A 203 -3.50 16.21 3.07
CA LEU A 203 -2.59 16.56 1.96
C LEU A 203 -1.31 17.24 2.49
N ALA A 204 -1.44 18.12 3.48
CA ALA A 204 -0.31 18.81 4.11
C ALA A 204 0.63 17.86 4.83
N SER A 205 0.12 16.93 5.65
CA SER A 205 0.95 15.98 6.40
C SER A 205 1.71 15.03 5.47
N LEU A 206 1.07 14.55 4.41
CA LEU A 206 1.68 13.70 3.40
C LEU A 206 2.79 14.44 2.63
N LEU A 207 2.56 15.69 2.21
CA LEU A 207 3.61 16.50 1.57
C LEU A 207 4.76 16.82 2.51
N ARG A 208 4.51 16.96 3.81
CA ARG A 208 5.53 17.22 4.83
C ARG A 208 6.53 16.07 4.95
N LEU A 209 6.11 14.80 4.75
CA LEU A 209 7.03 13.65 4.75
C LEU A 209 8.17 13.80 3.74
N PHE A 210 7.97 14.54 2.66
CA PHE A 210 9.00 14.75 1.63
C PHE A 210 9.97 15.87 1.95
N ARG A 211 9.70 16.68 2.98
CA ARG A 211 10.54 17.83 3.33
C ARG A 211 11.52 17.53 4.48
N PRO A 212 12.67 18.19 4.49
CA PRO A 212 13.23 19.08 3.46
C PRO A 212 13.98 18.32 2.36
N ARG A 213 14.15 17.00 2.48
CA ARG A 213 15.04 16.17 1.64
C ARG A 213 14.73 16.26 0.15
N PHE A 214 13.46 16.46 -0.21
CA PHE A 214 12.97 16.44 -1.58
C PHE A 214 12.52 17.81 -2.08
N ASP A 215 12.88 18.91 -1.41
CA ASP A 215 12.41 20.25 -1.78
C ASP A 215 12.79 20.63 -3.22
N ALA A 216 13.99 20.28 -3.69
CA ALA A 216 14.40 20.50 -5.06
C ALA A 216 13.55 19.72 -6.07
N ALA A 217 13.33 18.40 -5.82
CA ALA A 217 12.49 17.58 -6.67
C ALA A 217 11.03 18.08 -6.69
N ILE A 218 10.51 18.52 -5.54
CA ILE A 218 9.16 19.10 -5.44
C ILE A 218 9.08 20.38 -6.29
N ALA A 219 10.07 21.26 -6.22
CA ALA A 219 10.12 22.49 -7.00
C ALA A 219 10.14 22.21 -8.51
N ASP A 220 11.00 21.28 -8.95
CA ASP A 220 11.12 20.89 -10.35
C ASP A 220 9.83 20.25 -10.90
N LEU A 221 9.22 19.34 -10.13
CA LEU A 221 7.97 18.70 -10.51
C LEU A 221 6.81 19.71 -10.55
N ARG A 222 6.70 20.61 -9.57
CA ARG A 222 5.69 21.69 -9.60
C ARG A 222 5.87 22.62 -10.80
N ALA A 223 7.10 22.98 -11.12
CA ALA A 223 7.40 23.79 -12.31
C ALA A 223 7.02 23.06 -13.61
N ALA A 224 7.27 21.75 -13.69
CA ALA A 224 6.87 20.93 -14.82
C ALA A 224 5.34 20.86 -14.97
N LEU A 225 4.62 20.65 -13.87
CA LEU A 225 3.14 20.54 -13.85
C LEU A 225 2.42 21.85 -14.19
N ARG A 226 3.07 23.00 -13.99
CA ARG A 226 2.53 24.34 -14.34
C ARG A 226 2.90 24.82 -15.75
N SER A 227 3.67 24.04 -16.49
CA SER A 227 4.16 24.40 -17.82
C SER A 227 3.13 24.08 -18.91
N ASP A 228 3.10 24.85 -19.99
CA ASP A 228 2.33 24.56 -21.21
C ASP A 228 2.74 23.23 -21.88
N HIS A 229 3.94 22.73 -21.57
CA HIS A 229 4.50 21.48 -22.09
C HIS A 229 4.69 20.44 -20.98
N ILE A 230 3.64 20.17 -20.20
CA ILE A 230 3.68 19.29 -19.01
C ILE A 230 4.39 17.97 -19.30
N ALA A 231 3.99 17.23 -20.34
CA ALA A 231 4.55 15.90 -20.64
C ALA A 231 6.07 15.95 -20.84
N LEU A 232 6.57 16.89 -21.67
CA LEU A 232 8.01 17.05 -21.93
C LEU A 232 8.79 17.46 -20.67
N LYS A 233 8.23 18.38 -19.90
CA LYS A 233 8.87 18.88 -18.68
C LYS A 233 8.91 17.82 -17.58
N LEU A 234 7.84 17.03 -17.42
CA LEU A 234 7.83 15.89 -16.51
C LEU A 234 8.87 14.84 -16.89
N VAL A 235 8.97 14.47 -18.19
CA VAL A 235 10.01 13.54 -18.67
C VAL A 235 11.41 14.05 -18.29
N ARG A 236 11.69 15.32 -18.50
CA ARG A 236 12.99 15.93 -18.14
C ARG A 236 13.23 15.90 -16.64
N ALA A 237 12.24 16.27 -15.83
CA ALA A 237 12.35 16.23 -14.37
C ALA A 237 12.63 14.80 -13.89
N TYR A 238 11.85 13.82 -14.36
CA TYR A 238 12.02 12.41 -13.98
C TYR A 238 13.38 11.81 -14.40
N ASN A 239 13.98 12.27 -15.50
CA ASN A 239 15.31 11.80 -15.90
C ASN A 239 16.42 12.19 -14.94
N ASN A 240 16.22 13.26 -14.16
CA ASN A 240 17.17 13.74 -13.14
C ASN A 240 16.93 13.11 -11.76
N LEU A 241 15.82 12.34 -11.57
CA LEU A 241 15.52 11.71 -10.29
C LEU A 241 16.27 10.39 -10.15
N THR A 242 16.73 10.11 -8.94
CA THR A 242 17.21 8.78 -8.55
C THR A 242 16.07 8.02 -7.88
N PRO A 243 15.95 6.69 -8.09
CA PRO A 243 14.89 5.90 -7.47
C PRO A 243 14.88 6.02 -5.93
N VAL A 244 13.68 6.21 -5.37
CA VAL A 244 13.47 6.35 -3.91
C VAL A 244 12.33 5.44 -3.48
N ASP A 245 12.59 4.64 -2.44
CA ASP A 245 11.58 3.79 -1.80
C ASP A 245 10.83 4.59 -0.73
N PHE A 246 9.49 4.62 -0.81
CA PHE A 246 8.66 5.38 0.13
C PHE A 246 8.77 4.87 1.56
N SER A 247 8.73 3.54 1.74
CA SER A 247 8.82 2.92 3.05
C SER A 247 10.20 3.11 3.70
N GLN A 248 11.25 2.78 2.96
CA GLN A 248 12.62 2.80 3.48
C GLN A 248 13.17 4.21 3.66
N ASP A 249 12.91 5.10 2.68
CA ASP A 249 13.54 6.41 2.62
C ASP A 249 12.75 7.52 3.31
N LEU A 250 11.40 7.34 3.47
CA LEU A 250 10.56 8.32 4.12
C LEU A 250 9.97 7.79 5.43
N LEU A 251 9.15 6.72 5.39
CA LEU A 251 8.45 6.25 6.59
C LEU A 251 9.42 5.80 7.70
N ALA A 252 10.41 4.97 7.37
CA ALA A 252 11.38 4.48 8.34
C ALA A 252 12.25 5.57 8.98
N ARG A 253 12.31 6.76 8.38
CA ARG A 253 13.12 7.88 8.87
C ARG A 253 12.34 8.95 9.63
N GLN A 254 11.02 8.83 9.72
CA GLN A 254 10.14 9.86 10.26
C GLN A 254 9.04 9.26 11.14
N THR A 255 9.38 8.24 11.94
CA THR A 255 8.42 7.53 12.79
C THR A 255 7.64 8.44 13.73
N ASP A 256 8.22 9.55 14.18
CA ASP A 256 7.55 10.54 15.04
C ASP A 256 6.31 11.19 14.38
N ASN A 257 6.24 11.17 13.04
CA ASN A 257 5.12 11.70 12.27
C ASN A 257 4.08 10.63 11.92
N LEU A 258 4.26 9.39 12.39
CA LEU A 258 3.44 8.24 12.00
C LEU A 258 2.58 7.74 13.15
N LYS A 259 1.35 7.35 12.81
CA LYS A 259 0.48 6.53 13.66
C LYS A 259 0.06 5.27 12.92
N VAL A 260 -0.15 4.18 13.63
CA VAL A 260 -0.60 2.91 13.06
C VAL A 260 -1.94 2.49 13.65
N LEU A 261 -2.84 2.00 12.75
CA LEU A 261 -4.07 1.29 13.11
C LEU A 261 -3.90 -0.19 12.75
N PRO A 262 -4.26 -1.12 13.64
CA PRO A 262 -4.16 -2.53 13.35
C PRO A 262 -5.35 -3.00 12.50
N LEU A 263 -5.09 -3.77 11.47
CA LEU A 263 -6.09 -4.57 10.76
C LEU A 263 -6.33 -5.89 11.50
N LEU A 264 -7.16 -5.83 12.54
CA LEU A 264 -7.50 -7.01 13.33
C LEU A 264 -8.47 -7.89 12.54
N ARG A 265 -8.17 -9.21 12.46
CA ARG A 265 -9.05 -10.24 11.85
C ARG A 265 -9.38 -10.03 10.37
N CYS A 266 -8.69 -9.12 9.68
CA CYS A 266 -8.91 -8.84 8.27
C CYS A 266 -8.38 -9.95 7.35
N GLY A 267 -7.41 -10.76 7.82
CA GLY A 267 -6.77 -11.80 7.01
C GLY A 267 -6.07 -11.22 5.78
N TRP A 268 -5.30 -10.15 5.98
CA TRP A 268 -4.55 -9.49 4.92
C TRP A 268 -3.34 -10.31 4.46
N TRP A 269 -3.14 -10.37 3.13
CA TRP A 269 -1.98 -10.98 2.49
C TRP A 269 -1.51 -10.15 1.29
N PRO A 270 -0.19 -10.08 1.05
CA PRO A 270 0.33 -9.57 -0.20
C PRO A 270 0.05 -10.57 -1.33
N LEU A 271 -0.20 -10.09 -2.54
CA LEU A 271 -0.36 -10.97 -3.71
C LEU A 271 0.92 -11.74 -4.09
N LYS A 272 2.08 -11.28 -3.60
CA LYS A 272 3.36 -11.94 -3.78
C LYS A 272 3.65 -12.80 -2.54
N PRO A 273 3.67 -14.15 -2.66
CA PRO A 273 4.03 -15.00 -1.55
C PRO A 273 5.50 -14.79 -1.15
N PRO A 274 5.85 -15.00 0.14
CA PRO A 274 7.23 -14.98 0.60
C PRO A 274 8.06 -16.08 -0.06
N THR A 275 9.35 -15.84 -0.25
CA THR A 275 10.29 -16.79 -0.88
C THR A 275 10.48 -18.06 -0.02
N SER A 276 10.08 -18.06 1.24
CA SER A 276 10.42 -19.08 2.23
C SER A 276 9.25 -19.65 3.07
N MET A 277 8.00 -19.32 2.78
CA MET A 277 6.86 -19.88 3.52
C MET A 277 6.25 -21.11 2.85
N PRO A 278 6.00 -22.21 3.59
CA PRO A 278 5.12 -23.26 3.09
C PRO A 278 3.70 -22.72 2.94
N LEU A 279 3.05 -22.99 1.80
CA LEU A 279 1.69 -22.59 1.46
C LEU A 279 0.66 -23.32 2.36
N THR A 280 0.55 -22.92 3.62
CA THR A 280 -0.57 -23.34 4.47
C THR A 280 -1.65 -22.26 4.42
N ARG A 281 -2.78 -22.59 3.83
CA ARG A 281 -3.96 -21.71 3.77
C ARG A 281 -4.44 -21.39 5.18
N PRO A 282 -4.76 -20.13 5.53
CA PRO A 282 -5.54 -19.84 6.72
C PRO A 282 -6.94 -20.44 6.53
N GLY A 283 -7.34 -21.34 7.42
CA GLY A 283 -8.72 -21.83 7.47
C GLY A 283 -9.00 -23.25 7.01
N ALA A 284 -8.00 -24.07 6.68
CA ALA A 284 -8.26 -25.51 6.54
C ALA A 284 -8.41 -26.12 7.96
N PRO A 285 -9.56 -26.77 8.29
CA PRO A 285 -9.71 -27.44 9.57
C PRO A 285 -8.66 -28.54 9.66
N GLN A 286 -7.86 -28.52 10.75
CA GLN A 286 -6.97 -29.63 11.07
C GLN A 286 -7.81 -30.89 11.19
N ARG A 287 -7.68 -31.81 10.24
CA ARG A 287 -8.19 -33.19 10.42
C ARG A 287 -7.42 -33.76 11.62
N LYS A 288 -8.14 -34.02 12.70
CA LYS A 288 -7.65 -34.85 13.79
C LYS A 288 -7.18 -36.16 13.17
N ALA A 289 -5.91 -36.51 13.40
CA ALA A 289 -5.41 -37.82 13.11
C ALA A 289 -6.25 -38.81 13.92
N GLU A 290 -7.09 -39.60 13.24
CA GLU A 290 -7.73 -40.78 13.83
C GLU A 290 -6.62 -41.78 14.19
N ALA A 291 -6.55 -42.09 15.46
CA ALA A 291 -5.70 -43.15 15.99
C ALA A 291 -6.15 -44.47 15.38
N ALA A 292 -5.26 -45.18 14.72
CA ALA A 292 -5.52 -46.54 14.25
C ALA A 292 -5.83 -47.46 15.43
N PRO A 293 -6.85 -48.33 15.31
CA PRO A 293 -7.15 -49.32 16.35
C PRO A 293 -6.05 -50.38 16.40
N GLY A 294 -5.55 -50.62 17.60
CA GLY A 294 -4.58 -51.70 17.85
C GLY A 294 -5.15 -53.05 17.51
N LEU A 295 -4.39 -53.85 16.78
CA LEU A 295 -4.54 -55.28 16.66
C LEU A 295 -3.95 -55.96 17.88
N SER A 296 -4.80 -56.51 18.72
CA SER A 296 -4.50 -57.47 19.74
C SER A 296 -4.57 -58.87 19.17
N SER A 297 -3.52 -59.65 19.27
CA SER A 297 -3.51 -61.07 19.56
C SER A 297 -2.07 -61.51 19.79
#